data_e20f73516ec2b957ce1e3d88960d8c4e
#
_entry.id   e20f73516ec2b957ce1e3d88960d8c4e
#
_cell.length_a   1.000
_cell.length_b   1.000
_cell.length_c   1.000
_cell.angle_alpha   90.00
_cell.angle_beta   90.00
_cell.angle_gamma   90.00
#
_symmetry.space_group_name_H-M   'P 1'
#
loop_
_entity.id
_entity.type
_entity.pdbx_description
1 polymer ?
#
loop_
_entity_poly.entity_id
_entity_poly.type
_entity_poly.pdbx_seq_one_letter_code
_entity_poly.pdbx_strand_id
1 'polypeptide(L)'
;EVKATGIDWIFAPTVAVAKDARWGRTYESFSSDPDIAASFVAPIVEAMQDEGVASTAKHFIGDGGTLRGDDRGDTSMPLEELVAVHGQGYVEAIDRDVMSVMSSFNSWYGEKIHGSKAILTDLLRHDMGFEGMVVSDWNGVGEVLGCTNDNCAQAINAGVDMVMAPGNWKPLYYNMLDQV
;
A
#
# COMPACT_ATOMS: atom_id res chain seq x y z
N GLU A 1 -7.85 -14.98 17.15
CA GLU A 1 -8.48 -13.93 18.02
C GLU A 1 -9.28 -12.94 17.19
N VAL A 2 -8.72 -12.34 16.11
CA VAL A 2 -9.41 -11.35 15.25
C VAL A 2 -10.76 -11.90 14.75
N LYS A 3 -10.77 -13.10 14.15
CA LYS A 3 -11.98 -13.75 13.65
C LYS A 3 -13.06 -13.91 14.73
N ALA A 4 -12.67 -14.23 15.96
CA ALA A 4 -13.60 -14.38 17.08
C ALA A 4 -14.33 -13.09 17.48
N THR A 5 -13.82 -11.92 17.05
CA THR A 5 -14.46 -10.60 17.26
C THR A 5 -15.44 -10.22 16.15
N GLY A 6 -15.58 -11.06 15.11
CA GLY A 6 -16.43 -10.81 13.94
C GLY A 6 -15.78 -9.94 12.86
N ILE A 7 -14.46 -9.72 12.94
CA ILE A 7 -13.71 -8.99 11.92
C ILE A 7 -13.26 -9.97 10.83
N ASP A 8 -13.60 -9.68 9.58
CA ASP A 8 -13.29 -10.51 8.41
C ASP A 8 -12.19 -9.94 7.52
N TRP A 9 -11.75 -8.70 7.73
CA TRP A 9 -10.71 -8.03 6.98
C TRP A 9 -9.89 -7.09 7.86
N ILE A 10 -8.57 -7.17 7.75
CA ILE A 10 -7.64 -6.35 8.55
C ILE A 10 -6.58 -5.66 7.68
N PHE A 11 -6.07 -4.54 8.18
CA PHE A 11 -4.97 -3.79 7.55
C PHE A 11 -3.61 -4.20 8.15
N ALA A 12 -3.27 -5.47 7.92
CA ALA A 12 -2.01 -6.10 8.31
C ALA A 12 -1.65 -7.24 7.35
N PRO A 13 -0.34 -7.54 7.18
CA PRO A 13 0.82 -6.99 7.86
C PRO A 13 1.31 -5.65 7.28
N THR A 14 2.06 -4.87 8.10
CA THR A 14 2.93 -3.80 7.59
C THR A 14 4.20 -4.44 7.05
N VAL A 15 4.51 -4.16 5.77
CA VAL A 15 5.61 -4.80 5.02
C VAL A 15 6.81 -3.87 4.87
N ALA A 16 6.70 -2.65 5.42
CA ALA A 16 7.71 -1.61 5.32
C ALA A 16 9.08 -2.06 5.81
N VAL A 17 10.13 -1.70 5.05
CA VAL A 17 11.54 -1.88 5.44
C VAL A 17 12.08 -0.54 5.93
N ALA A 18 12.30 -0.39 7.23
CA ALA A 18 12.72 0.87 7.84
C ALA A 18 14.21 1.13 7.59
N LYS A 19 14.53 1.94 6.60
CA LYS A 19 15.93 2.29 6.25
C LYS A 19 16.49 3.46 7.07
N ASP A 20 15.61 4.26 7.69
CA ASP A 20 16.01 5.39 8.54
C ASP A 20 15.22 5.35 9.86
N ALA A 21 15.91 5.22 10.99
CA ALA A 21 15.31 5.13 12.31
C ALA A 21 14.57 6.43 12.75
N ARG A 22 14.77 7.54 12.01
CA ARG A 22 14.01 8.79 12.24
C ARG A 22 12.59 8.73 11.70
N TRP A 23 12.28 7.76 10.80
CA TRP A 23 10.92 7.57 10.31
C TRP A 23 9.97 7.25 11.48
N GLY A 24 8.91 8.06 11.61
CA GLY A 24 8.01 8.00 12.77
C GLY A 24 7.24 6.69 12.93
N ARG A 25 7.22 5.84 11.87
CA ARG A 25 6.56 4.54 11.85
C ARG A 25 7.56 3.36 11.88
N THR A 26 8.82 3.61 12.22
CA THR A 26 9.86 2.57 12.33
C THR A 26 9.40 1.39 13.20
N TYR A 27 8.61 1.65 14.25
CA TYR A 27 8.09 0.61 15.16
C TYR A 27 7.10 -0.36 14.49
N GLU A 28 6.56 -0.01 13.32
CA GLU A 28 5.67 -0.91 12.55
C GLU A 28 6.46 -1.86 11.62
N SER A 29 7.74 -1.59 11.40
CA SER A 29 8.61 -2.42 10.56
C SER A 29 9.17 -3.61 11.32
N PHE A 30 9.24 -4.76 10.66
CA PHE A 30 9.90 -5.95 11.24
C PHE A 30 11.41 -5.81 11.25
N SER A 31 12.00 -5.12 10.25
CA SER A 31 13.46 -4.98 10.14
C SER A 31 13.86 -3.86 9.17
N SER A 32 15.11 -3.40 9.29
CA SER A 32 15.79 -2.60 8.27
C SER A 32 16.45 -3.47 7.18
N ASP A 33 16.47 -4.79 7.38
CA ASP A 33 16.92 -5.78 6.41
C ASP A 33 15.70 -6.31 5.64
N PRO A 34 15.67 -6.20 4.30
CA PRO A 34 14.53 -6.62 3.50
C PRO A 34 14.24 -8.12 3.58
N ASP A 35 15.27 -8.98 3.65
CA ASP A 35 15.09 -10.44 3.72
C ASP A 35 14.46 -10.85 5.06
N ILE A 36 14.88 -10.21 6.15
CA ILE A 36 14.28 -10.43 7.46
C ILE A 36 12.84 -9.93 7.48
N ALA A 37 12.57 -8.72 6.98
CA ALA A 37 11.22 -8.19 6.93
C ALA A 37 10.29 -9.09 6.10
N ALA A 38 10.73 -9.53 4.92
CA ALA A 38 9.97 -10.41 4.04
C ALA A 38 9.64 -11.76 4.69
N SER A 39 10.58 -12.34 5.47
CA SER A 39 10.39 -13.63 6.11
C SER A 39 9.21 -13.71 7.10
N PHE A 40 8.75 -12.57 7.62
CA PHE A 40 7.58 -12.50 8.49
C PHE A 40 6.26 -12.39 7.72
N VAL A 41 6.27 -11.95 6.47
CA VAL A 41 5.06 -11.61 5.72
C VAL A 41 4.26 -12.85 5.33
N ALA A 42 4.90 -13.82 4.69
CA ALA A 42 4.24 -15.05 4.23
C ALA A 42 3.50 -15.77 5.36
N PRO A 43 4.12 -16.11 6.50
CA PRO A 43 3.42 -16.82 7.57
C PRO A 43 2.29 -16.01 8.22
N ILE A 44 2.38 -14.67 8.22
CA ILE A 44 1.29 -13.83 8.74
C ILE A 44 0.10 -13.82 7.79
N VAL A 45 0.32 -13.64 6.49
CA VAL A 45 -0.75 -13.65 5.48
C VAL A 45 -1.44 -14.99 5.47
N GLU A 46 -0.67 -16.09 5.37
CA GLU A 46 -1.18 -17.46 5.37
C GLU A 46 -2.03 -17.75 6.61
N ALA A 47 -1.49 -17.51 7.82
CA ALA A 47 -2.21 -17.78 9.06
C ALA A 47 -3.50 -16.96 9.22
N MET A 48 -3.55 -15.72 8.74
CA MET A 48 -4.75 -14.89 8.79
C MET A 48 -5.81 -15.40 7.81
N GLN A 49 -5.41 -15.70 6.58
CA GLN A 49 -6.34 -16.12 5.52
C GLN A 49 -6.86 -17.55 5.74
N ASP A 50 -6.07 -18.45 6.29
CA ASP A 50 -6.50 -19.79 6.71
C ASP A 50 -7.61 -19.73 7.79
N GLU A 51 -7.58 -18.74 8.67
CA GLU A 51 -8.63 -18.49 9.65
C GLU A 51 -9.82 -17.71 9.08
N GLY A 52 -9.84 -17.41 7.77
CA GLY A 52 -10.90 -16.68 7.09
C GLY A 52 -10.92 -15.18 7.42
N VAL A 53 -9.75 -14.59 7.63
CA VAL A 53 -9.57 -13.14 7.78
C VAL A 53 -8.73 -12.62 6.61
N ALA A 54 -9.31 -11.77 5.78
CA ALA A 54 -8.59 -11.15 4.67
C ALA A 54 -7.44 -10.25 5.18
N SER A 55 -6.25 -10.44 4.61
CA SER A 55 -5.05 -9.65 4.93
C SER A 55 -4.86 -8.49 3.96
N THR A 56 -4.17 -7.44 4.43
CA THR A 56 -3.73 -6.30 3.61
C THR A 56 -2.25 -6.07 3.81
N ALA A 57 -1.45 -6.32 2.78
CA ALA A 57 -0.04 -5.94 2.79
C ALA A 57 0.10 -4.41 2.60
N LYS A 58 0.84 -3.72 3.47
CA LYS A 58 0.90 -2.25 3.49
C LYS A 58 2.26 -1.71 3.90
N HIS A 59 2.63 -0.52 3.51
CA HIS A 59 2.00 0.35 2.50
C HIS A 59 2.82 0.29 1.22
N PHE A 60 2.22 -0.05 0.12
CA PHE A 60 2.87 -0.24 -1.17
C PHE A 60 3.15 1.11 -1.83
N ILE A 61 4.40 1.55 -2.03
CA ILE A 61 5.68 0.89 -1.78
C ILE A 61 6.72 1.95 -1.36
N GLY A 62 7.60 1.60 -0.42
CA GLY A 62 8.78 2.41 -0.11
C GLY A 62 8.62 3.40 1.04
N ASP A 63 7.55 3.33 1.83
CA ASP A 63 7.27 4.23 2.96
C ASP A 63 8.37 4.26 4.03
N GLY A 64 9.05 3.14 4.30
CA GLY A 64 10.18 3.05 5.21
C GLY A 64 11.54 3.52 4.61
N GLY A 65 11.56 3.89 3.34
CA GLY A 65 12.75 4.32 2.59
C GLY A 65 12.74 5.80 2.18
N THR A 66 11.87 6.61 2.75
CA THR A 66 11.77 8.02 2.43
C THR A 66 13.02 8.81 2.84
N LEU A 67 13.35 9.84 2.06
CA LEU A 67 14.51 10.68 2.32
C LEU A 67 14.45 11.26 3.73
N ARG A 68 15.49 11.03 4.54
CA ARG A 68 15.62 11.46 5.94
C ARG A 68 14.59 10.87 6.90
N GLY A 69 13.82 9.86 6.47
CA GLY A 69 12.74 9.30 7.27
C GLY A 69 11.53 10.22 7.38
N ASP A 70 11.37 11.17 6.47
CA ASP A 70 10.21 12.07 6.46
C ASP A 70 8.94 11.25 6.22
N ASP A 71 7.98 11.34 7.15
CA ASP A 71 6.70 10.66 6.98
C ASP A 71 5.97 11.20 5.74
N ARG A 72 5.46 10.29 4.89
CA ARG A 72 4.85 10.61 3.59
C ARG A 72 5.78 11.36 2.61
N GLY A 73 7.10 11.32 2.87
CA GLY A 73 8.13 11.95 2.06
C GLY A 73 8.33 11.28 0.70
N ASP A 74 9.46 11.58 0.06
CA ASP A 74 9.81 11.01 -1.23
C ASP A 74 10.80 9.86 -1.09
N THR A 75 10.58 8.80 -1.87
CA THR A 75 11.48 7.66 -1.99
C THR A 75 12.14 7.73 -3.37
N SER A 76 13.34 8.35 -3.41
CA SER A 76 14.09 8.59 -4.64
C SER A 76 15.16 7.53 -4.87
N MET A 77 14.76 6.41 -5.47
CA MET A 77 15.67 5.34 -5.87
C MET A 77 15.21 4.69 -7.17
N PRO A 78 16.13 4.09 -7.98
CA PRO A 78 15.73 3.36 -9.20
C PRO A 78 14.69 2.28 -8.89
N LEU A 79 13.83 1.99 -9.87
CA LEU A 79 12.76 0.99 -9.72
C LEU A 79 13.30 -0.38 -9.29
N GLU A 80 14.42 -0.80 -9.87
CA GLU A 80 15.08 -2.06 -9.53
C GLU A 80 15.48 -2.09 -8.04
N GLU A 81 16.03 -1.00 -7.51
CA GLU A 81 16.40 -0.88 -6.11
C GLU A 81 15.16 -0.80 -5.20
N LEU A 82 14.12 -0.07 -5.62
CA LEU A 82 12.85 0.01 -4.92
C LEU A 82 12.24 -1.39 -4.72
N VAL A 83 12.23 -2.20 -5.77
CA VAL A 83 11.73 -3.59 -5.72
C VAL A 83 12.67 -4.48 -4.90
N ALA A 84 13.98 -4.37 -5.09
CA ALA A 84 14.95 -5.19 -4.34
C ALA A 84 14.91 -4.94 -2.83
N VAL A 85 14.67 -3.69 -2.40
CA VAL A 85 14.65 -3.33 -0.98
C VAL A 85 13.24 -3.37 -0.39
N HIS A 86 12.26 -2.80 -1.06
CA HIS A 86 10.91 -2.60 -0.51
C HIS A 86 9.85 -3.52 -1.13
N GLY A 87 10.17 -4.23 -2.22
CA GLY A 87 9.23 -5.12 -2.92
C GLY A 87 9.19 -6.55 -2.40
N GLN A 88 10.27 -7.04 -1.75
CA GLN A 88 10.43 -8.45 -1.37
C GLN A 88 9.25 -9.01 -0.56
N GLY A 89 8.83 -8.28 0.47
CA GLY A 89 7.71 -8.70 1.30
C GLY A 89 6.37 -8.71 0.55
N TYR A 90 6.22 -7.92 -0.52
CA TYR A 90 5.02 -7.97 -1.36
C TYR A 90 5.04 -9.20 -2.28
N VAL A 91 6.20 -9.61 -2.78
CA VAL A 91 6.34 -10.89 -3.51
C VAL A 91 5.89 -12.03 -2.61
N GLU A 92 6.39 -12.09 -1.37
CA GLU A 92 5.99 -13.10 -0.39
C GLU A 92 4.49 -13.06 -0.08
N ALA A 93 3.88 -11.88 -0.01
CA ALA A 93 2.45 -11.73 0.23
C ALA A 93 1.62 -12.20 -0.98
N ILE A 94 2.04 -11.84 -2.20
CA ILE A 94 1.37 -12.22 -3.46
C ILE A 94 1.44 -13.72 -3.67
N ASP A 95 2.57 -14.36 -3.39
CA ASP A 95 2.76 -15.82 -3.45
C ASP A 95 1.86 -16.58 -2.45
N ARG A 96 1.24 -15.88 -1.51
CA ARG A 96 0.24 -16.41 -0.56
C ARG A 96 -1.17 -15.88 -0.82
N ASP A 97 -1.43 -15.40 -2.04
CA ASP A 97 -2.73 -14.90 -2.48
C ASP A 97 -3.29 -13.82 -1.54
N VAL A 98 -2.44 -12.87 -1.10
CA VAL A 98 -2.90 -11.76 -0.25
C VAL A 98 -4.08 -11.05 -0.89
N MET A 99 -5.19 -10.91 -0.16
CA MET A 99 -6.45 -10.44 -0.72
C MET A 99 -6.45 -8.94 -1.05
N SER A 100 -5.63 -8.16 -0.35
CA SER A 100 -5.54 -6.72 -0.63
C SER A 100 -4.15 -6.16 -0.38
N VAL A 101 -3.86 -5.06 -1.08
CA VAL A 101 -2.65 -4.24 -0.91
C VAL A 101 -3.09 -2.80 -0.69
N MET A 102 -2.51 -2.13 0.31
CA MET A 102 -2.78 -0.72 0.57
C MET A 102 -1.69 0.16 -0.04
N SER A 103 -2.10 1.13 -0.86
CA SER A 103 -1.20 2.12 -1.45
C SER A 103 -0.58 3.02 -0.39
N SER A 104 0.67 3.41 -0.58
CA SER A 104 1.41 4.24 0.38
C SER A 104 1.23 5.74 0.19
N PHE A 105 1.39 6.50 1.28
CA PHE A 105 1.37 7.96 1.25
C PHE A 105 2.62 8.61 0.65
N ASN A 106 3.75 7.90 0.61
CA ASN A 106 4.98 8.48 0.07
C ASN A 106 4.87 8.76 -1.43
N SER A 107 5.86 9.49 -1.93
CA SER A 107 6.05 9.69 -3.36
C SER A 107 7.21 8.83 -3.86
N TRP A 108 7.21 8.54 -5.15
CA TRP A 108 8.37 8.00 -5.87
C TRP A 108 8.78 9.03 -6.94
N TYR A 109 9.98 9.59 -6.78
CA TYR A 109 10.46 10.72 -7.59
C TYR A 109 9.45 11.87 -7.70
N GLY A 110 8.83 12.22 -6.57
CA GLY A 110 7.87 13.33 -6.47
C GLY A 110 6.44 13.00 -6.89
N GLU A 111 6.18 11.84 -7.50
CA GLU A 111 4.83 11.39 -7.84
C GLU A 111 4.22 10.58 -6.67
N LYS A 112 3.06 11.01 -6.17
CA LYS A 112 2.35 10.29 -5.11
C LYS A 112 1.94 8.89 -5.58
N ILE A 113 2.25 7.86 -4.79
CA ILE A 113 1.97 6.46 -5.15
C ILE A 113 0.49 6.24 -5.49
N HIS A 114 -0.44 6.87 -4.76
CA HIS A 114 -1.87 6.77 -5.03
C HIS A 114 -2.29 7.19 -6.43
N GLY A 115 -1.51 8.03 -7.11
CA GLY A 115 -1.77 8.50 -8.47
C GLY A 115 -0.85 7.89 -9.52
N SER A 116 0.06 7.00 -9.14
CA SER A 116 1.09 6.46 -10.01
C SER A 116 0.65 5.15 -10.68
N LYS A 117 0.28 5.24 -11.96
CA LYS A 117 -0.02 4.06 -12.79
C LYS A 117 1.20 3.15 -12.91
N ALA A 118 2.39 3.72 -13.05
CA ALA A 118 3.63 2.95 -13.14
C ALA A 118 3.85 2.04 -11.92
N ILE A 119 3.44 2.49 -10.72
CA ILE A 119 3.59 1.71 -9.49
C ILE A 119 2.39 0.79 -9.25
N LEU A 120 1.15 1.29 -9.33
CA LEU A 120 -0.03 0.48 -8.94
C LEU A 120 -0.49 -0.48 -10.05
N THR A 121 -0.38 -0.08 -11.31
CA THR A 121 -0.79 -0.94 -12.43
C THR A 121 0.40 -1.69 -13.01
N ASP A 122 1.43 -0.97 -13.47
CA ASP A 122 2.47 -1.62 -14.26
C ASP A 122 3.36 -2.49 -13.35
N LEU A 123 3.86 -1.98 -12.21
CA LEU A 123 4.65 -2.78 -11.29
C LEU A 123 3.80 -3.79 -10.51
N LEU A 124 2.80 -3.33 -9.72
CA LEU A 124 2.09 -4.22 -8.79
C LEU A 124 1.26 -5.27 -9.51
N ARG A 125 0.43 -4.84 -10.48
CA ARG A 125 -0.48 -5.80 -11.14
C ARG A 125 0.20 -6.59 -12.25
N HIS A 126 0.97 -5.92 -13.13
CA HIS A 126 1.53 -6.61 -14.30
C HIS A 126 2.83 -7.33 -13.98
N ASP A 127 3.82 -6.63 -13.37
CA ASP A 127 5.15 -7.21 -13.17
C ASP A 127 5.18 -8.17 -11.97
N MET A 128 4.49 -7.82 -10.86
CA MET A 128 4.42 -8.66 -9.66
C MET A 128 3.22 -9.64 -9.66
N GLY A 129 2.27 -9.50 -10.58
CA GLY A 129 1.15 -10.43 -10.74
C GLY A 129 0.06 -10.32 -9.68
N PHE A 130 -0.12 -9.18 -9.03
CA PHE A 130 -1.16 -9.00 -8.02
C PHE A 130 -2.56 -8.91 -8.64
N GLU A 131 -3.46 -9.82 -8.27
CA GLU A 131 -4.85 -9.89 -8.76
C GLU A 131 -5.89 -9.43 -7.73
N GLY A 132 -5.48 -9.15 -6.49
CA GLY A 132 -6.37 -8.75 -5.41
C GLY A 132 -6.82 -7.28 -5.49
N MET A 133 -7.38 -6.76 -4.40
CA MET A 133 -7.91 -5.41 -4.30
C MET A 133 -6.83 -4.41 -3.86
N VAL A 134 -6.68 -3.30 -4.57
CA VAL A 134 -5.87 -2.16 -4.14
C VAL A 134 -6.74 -1.16 -3.38
N VAL A 135 -6.46 -0.98 -2.09
CA VAL A 135 -7.14 0.01 -1.26
C VAL A 135 -6.24 1.24 -1.06
N SER A 136 -6.82 2.44 -1.10
CA SER A 136 -6.06 3.65 -0.72
C SER A 136 -5.79 3.67 0.78
N ASP A 137 -4.79 4.43 1.21
CA ASP A 137 -4.68 4.82 2.60
C ASP A 137 -5.69 5.93 2.93
N TRP A 138 -5.84 6.30 4.21
CA TRP A 138 -6.81 7.25 4.76
C TRP A 138 -6.69 8.63 4.11
N ASN A 139 -7.69 9.00 3.31
CA ASN A 139 -7.67 10.23 2.50
C ASN A 139 -6.46 10.35 1.54
N GLY A 140 -5.76 9.25 1.25
CA GLY A 140 -4.53 9.26 0.49
C GLY A 140 -4.67 9.77 -0.95
N VAL A 141 -5.83 9.56 -1.56
CA VAL A 141 -6.11 10.06 -2.91
C VAL A 141 -6.11 11.59 -2.99
N GLY A 142 -6.45 12.27 -1.89
CA GLY A 142 -6.44 13.73 -1.81
C GLY A 142 -5.03 14.34 -1.79
N GLU A 143 -3.98 13.55 -1.59
CA GLU A 143 -2.59 14.02 -1.66
C GLU A 143 -2.01 13.97 -3.09
N VAL A 144 -2.74 13.36 -4.04
CA VAL A 144 -2.35 13.38 -5.46
C VAL A 144 -2.53 14.78 -6.03
N LEU A 145 -1.54 15.25 -6.79
CA LEU A 145 -1.57 16.61 -7.35
C LEU A 145 -2.83 16.84 -8.19
N GLY A 146 -3.59 17.87 -7.85
CA GLY A 146 -4.85 18.23 -8.53
C GLY A 146 -6.07 17.45 -8.06
N CYS A 147 -5.91 16.54 -7.09
CA CYS A 147 -7.01 15.79 -6.49
C CYS A 147 -7.52 16.43 -5.18
N THR A 148 -8.67 15.94 -4.74
CA THR A 148 -9.22 16.14 -3.40
C THR A 148 -9.67 14.79 -2.83
N ASN A 149 -10.03 14.75 -1.54
CA ASN A 149 -10.49 13.50 -0.90
C ASN A 149 -11.79 12.93 -1.53
N ASP A 150 -12.50 13.74 -2.28
CA ASP A 150 -13.76 13.39 -2.91
C ASP A 150 -13.76 13.45 -4.44
N ASN A 151 -12.60 13.77 -5.05
CA ASN A 151 -12.48 13.83 -6.51
C ASN A 151 -11.04 13.53 -6.94
N CYS A 152 -10.80 12.32 -7.41
CA CYS A 152 -9.49 11.89 -7.91
C CYS A 152 -9.62 10.75 -8.95
N ALA A 153 -10.03 11.09 -10.17
CA ALA A 153 -10.05 10.11 -11.27
C ALA A 153 -8.65 9.53 -11.54
N GLN A 154 -7.58 10.30 -11.29
CA GLN A 154 -6.21 9.83 -11.48
C GLN A 154 -5.90 8.62 -10.61
N ALA A 155 -6.32 8.59 -9.34
CA ALA A 155 -6.05 7.45 -8.46
C ALA A 155 -6.77 6.17 -8.93
N ILE A 156 -8.03 6.31 -9.38
CA ILE A 156 -8.78 5.18 -9.95
C ILE A 156 -8.10 4.66 -11.21
N ASN A 157 -7.73 5.56 -12.12
CA ASN A 157 -7.04 5.20 -13.36
C ASN A 157 -5.62 4.66 -13.13
N ALA A 158 -5.00 4.99 -11.99
CA ALA A 158 -3.72 4.42 -11.57
C ALA A 158 -3.84 2.99 -11.03
N GLY A 159 -5.05 2.54 -10.66
CA GLY A 159 -5.29 1.17 -10.21
C GLY A 159 -5.82 1.03 -8.78
N VAL A 160 -6.27 2.11 -8.14
CA VAL A 160 -6.96 2.04 -6.84
C VAL A 160 -8.40 1.56 -7.05
N ASP A 161 -8.77 0.45 -6.41
CA ASP A 161 -10.11 -0.14 -6.51
C ASP A 161 -11.05 0.37 -5.41
N MET A 162 -10.53 0.61 -4.22
CA MET A 162 -11.30 1.08 -3.08
C MET A 162 -10.66 2.31 -2.45
N VAL A 163 -11.43 3.38 -2.31
CA VAL A 163 -10.96 4.63 -1.72
C VAL A 163 -11.37 4.74 -0.25
N MET A 164 -10.40 4.94 0.62
CA MET A 164 -10.64 5.21 2.04
C MET A 164 -10.89 6.70 2.25
N ALA A 165 -12.15 7.13 2.15
CA ALA A 165 -12.61 8.52 2.28
C ALA A 165 -13.69 8.65 3.36
N PRO A 166 -13.36 8.54 4.66
CA PRO A 166 -14.35 8.36 5.74
C PRO A 166 -15.28 9.56 5.91
N GLY A 167 -14.80 10.77 5.65
CA GLY A 167 -15.62 11.98 5.75
C GLY A 167 -16.29 12.41 4.43
N ASN A 168 -15.78 11.94 3.30
CA ASN A 168 -16.10 12.45 1.96
C ASN A 168 -16.70 11.40 1.02
N TRP A 169 -17.10 10.23 1.52
CA TRP A 169 -17.50 9.11 0.68
C TRP A 169 -18.73 9.40 -0.21
N LYS A 170 -19.70 10.21 0.27
CA LYS A 170 -20.88 10.57 -0.53
C LYS A 170 -20.54 11.47 -1.72
N PRO A 171 -19.87 12.63 -1.54
CA PRO A 171 -19.42 13.41 -2.68
C PRO A 171 -18.47 12.64 -3.59
N LEU A 172 -17.57 11.81 -3.05
CA LEU A 172 -16.72 10.93 -3.85
C LEU A 172 -17.55 10.02 -4.77
N TYR A 173 -18.55 9.34 -4.22
CA TYR A 173 -19.43 8.46 -4.99
C TYR A 173 -20.12 9.20 -6.16
N TYR A 174 -20.70 10.37 -5.92
CA TYR A 174 -21.35 11.15 -6.97
C TYR A 174 -20.35 11.69 -8.01
N ASN A 175 -19.20 12.18 -7.58
CA ASN A 175 -18.15 12.63 -8.49
C ASN A 175 -17.65 11.50 -9.39
N MET A 176 -17.51 10.29 -8.84
CA MET A 176 -17.12 9.12 -9.63
C MET A 176 -18.18 8.74 -10.66
N LEU A 177 -19.48 8.79 -10.31
CA LEU A 177 -20.57 8.54 -11.26
C LEU A 177 -20.59 9.55 -12.41
N ASP A 178 -20.29 10.81 -12.13
CA ASP A 178 -20.26 11.87 -13.15
C ASP A 178 -19.04 11.76 -14.09
N GLN A 179 -18.02 10.98 -13.73
CA GLN A 179 -16.77 10.80 -14.48
C GLN A 179 -16.75 9.53 -15.34
N VAL A 180 -17.74 8.66 -15.21
CA VAL A 180 -17.94 7.44 -16.00
C VAL A 180 -18.88 7.75 -17.16
#